data_7502282c01a3928e8a68d4d039557027
#
_entry.id   7502282c01a3928e8a68d4d039557027
#
_cell.length_a   1.000
_cell.length_b   1.000
_cell.length_c   1.000
_cell.angle_alpha   90.00
_cell.angle_beta   90.00
_cell.angle_gamma   90.00
#
_symmetry.space_group_name_H-M   'P 1'
#
loop_
_entity.id
_entity.type
_entity.pdbx_description
1 polymer ?
#
loop_
_entity_poly.entity_id
_entity_poly.type
_entity_poly.pdbx_seq_one_letter_code
_entity_poly.pdbx_strand_id
1 'polypeptide(L)'
;LEVLIMSGEKVIFCGNNPDFLDKKLTTLSDASNGGNAFRIPSLIRSGNTLIAAIDRQSCGADWGYIELAIRRSEDGGETWSDIQIIAIPPARKTMLSDECYGSAFYIDPCMTIAPNGDVLLLVDFYPECKGLHKRSILDKKKAPYALYNKEMRPTLYDRDGKFYVIDKSGHVLSHRYTDTGMTVDYESGELYSGEAYLGNIHLNGKSPSNINEAEAKTTFGAPLKAPKRNYLYLLRSSDNGKTWSKPKDITGQVLIKQDGTFLGVAPGVGLTTHKGRVIMPLYVDRKQTVSIYSIDDGENWHRMAGHPYAENVDEWQMVQAPSGAIIGLGRAKRYGKTPMSISYDDGKTWINAGKTDLYAPKCQKSVISIGDYVFCSHPNDKTRSNGVITVGKFYKAKGKVAGINWYSETEVNKGFFAYSCLTRIDDEHIGILYESEPSSFILFKKYKIKDLI
;
A
#
# COMPACT_ATOMS: atom_id res chain seq x y z
N LEU A 1 10.31 19.07 -22.27
CA LEU A 1 11.26 18.00 -21.83
C LEU A 1 10.95 16.77 -22.67
N GLU A 2 11.78 16.45 -23.66
CA GLU A 2 11.75 15.13 -24.31
C GLU A 2 12.19 14.11 -23.23
N VAL A 3 11.26 13.34 -22.72
CA VAL A 3 11.59 12.14 -21.99
C VAL A 3 12.21 11.20 -23.01
N LEU A 4 13.51 10.97 -22.91
CA LEU A 4 14.20 9.92 -23.69
C LEU A 4 13.67 8.56 -23.24
N ILE A 5 12.56 8.13 -23.86
CA ILE A 5 12.05 6.77 -23.71
C ILE A 5 13.05 5.86 -24.43
N MET A 6 13.80 5.11 -23.64
CA MET A 6 14.73 4.14 -24.22
C MET A 6 13.96 3.02 -24.94
N SER A 7 14.57 2.41 -25.97
CA SER A 7 13.95 1.31 -26.70
C SER A 7 13.43 0.22 -25.77
N GLY A 8 12.14 -0.08 -25.84
CA GLY A 8 11.47 -1.11 -25.03
C GLY A 8 10.83 -0.63 -23.73
N GLU A 9 10.87 0.65 -23.42
CA GLU A 9 10.17 1.25 -22.29
C GLU A 9 8.77 1.74 -22.67
N LYS A 10 7.84 1.67 -21.74
CA LYS A 10 6.46 2.18 -21.91
C LYS A 10 6.06 3.04 -20.73
N VAL A 11 5.51 4.21 -20.99
CA VAL A 11 4.90 5.06 -19.96
C VAL A 11 3.55 4.47 -19.58
N ILE A 12 3.39 4.07 -18.32
CA ILE A 12 2.14 3.48 -17.83
C ILE A 12 1.30 4.52 -17.11
N PHE A 13 1.93 5.36 -16.30
CA PHE A 13 1.28 6.50 -15.66
C PHE A 13 2.16 7.73 -15.86
N CYS A 14 1.53 8.85 -16.18
CA CYS A 14 2.21 10.11 -16.39
C CYS A 14 1.48 11.23 -15.66
N GLY A 15 2.15 11.87 -14.73
CA GLY A 15 1.68 13.09 -14.09
C GLY A 15 2.00 14.32 -14.92
N ASN A 16 1.20 15.38 -14.80
CA ASN A 16 1.43 16.70 -15.40
C ASN A 16 1.52 16.77 -16.93
N ASN A 17 1.14 15.73 -17.66
CA ASN A 17 1.08 15.78 -19.12
C ASN A 17 -0.38 15.71 -19.59
N PRO A 18 -0.94 16.76 -20.21
CA PRO A 18 -2.33 16.80 -20.65
C PRO A 18 -2.68 15.71 -21.69
N ASP A 19 -1.71 15.21 -22.45
CA ASP A 19 -1.93 14.17 -23.46
C ASP A 19 -2.14 12.78 -22.85
N PHE A 20 -1.72 12.58 -21.59
CA PHE A 20 -1.86 11.34 -20.84
C PHE A 20 -2.85 11.42 -19.67
N LEU A 21 -3.42 12.60 -19.42
CA LEU A 21 -4.44 12.78 -18.41
C LEU A 21 -5.76 12.19 -18.91
N ASP A 22 -6.30 11.22 -18.20
CA ASP A 22 -7.68 10.79 -18.43
C ASP A 22 -8.62 11.97 -18.11
N LYS A 23 -9.43 12.38 -19.10
CA LYS A 23 -10.36 13.51 -19.00
C LYS A 23 -11.36 13.39 -17.84
N LYS A 24 -11.57 12.19 -17.30
CA LYS A 24 -12.39 11.95 -16.11
C LYS A 24 -11.73 12.36 -14.79
N LEU A 25 -10.42 12.62 -14.81
CA LEU A 25 -9.61 12.96 -13.64
C LEU A 25 -9.50 14.46 -13.36
N THR A 26 -10.02 15.31 -14.26
CA THR A 26 -9.77 16.76 -14.25
C THR A 26 -10.44 17.52 -13.11
N THR A 27 -11.50 17.01 -12.51
CA THR A 27 -12.27 17.77 -11.50
C THR A 27 -11.57 17.94 -10.14
N LEU A 28 -10.68 17.02 -9.76
CA LEU A 28 -9.89 17.14 -8.52
C LEU A 28 -8.48 17.71 -8.78
N SER A 29 -7.94 17.52 -9.99
CA SER A 29 -6.64 18.06 -10.39
C SER A 29 -6.67 19.58 -10.57
N ASP A 30 -7.79 20.15 -10.98
CA ASP A 30 -7.93 21.61 -11.18
C ASP A 30 -7.87 22.38 -9.86
N ALA A 31 -8.13 21.75 -8.73
CA ALA A 31 -8.03 22.33 -7.40
C ALA A 31 -6.61 22.25 -6.80
N SER A 32 -5.72 21.46 -7.36
CA SER A 32 -4.38 21.24 -6.84
C SER A 32 -3.33 21.81 -7.77
N ASN A 33 -2.87 22.99 -7.58
CA ASN A 33 -1.80 23.75 -8.29
C ASN A 33 -0.58 22.96 -8.81
N GLY A 34 -0.69 21.69 -9.20
CA GLY A 34 0.48 20.93 -9.56
C GLY A 34 0.26 19.69 -10.40
N GLY A 35 -0.95 19.46 -10.83
CA GLY A 35 -1.22 18.27 -11.65
C GLY A 35 -1.16 16.96 -10.88
N ASN A 36 -1.60 15.88 -11.50
CA ASN A 36 -1.55 14.54 -10.95
C ASN A 36 -0.12 14.04 -10.91
N ALA A 37 0.26 13.47 -9.78
CA ALA A 37 1.50 12.74 -9.62
C ALA A 37 1.18 11.25 -9.37
N PHE A 38 2.04 10.37 -9.83
CA PHE A 38 1.92 8.94 -9.61
C PHE A 38 3.16 8.43 -8.89
N ARG A 39 2.94 7.64 -7.84
CA ARG A 39 4.02 7.07 -7.03
C ARG A 39 3.67 5.68 -6.50
N ILE A 40 4.69 4.98 -6.02
CA ILE A 40 4.58 3.76 -5.22
C ILE A 40 3.91 2.63 -6.00
N PRO A 41 4.59 2.08 -7.02
CA PRO A 41 4.02 1.05 -7.87
C PRO A 41 3.96 -0.31 -7.18
N SER A 42 2.85 -1.02 -7.39
CA SER A 42 2.69 -2.45 -7.16
C SER A 42 2.35 -3.13 -8.49
N LEU A 43 2.96 -4.27 -8.79
CA LEU A 43 2.78 -4.99 -10.05
C LEU A 43 2.69 -6.48 -9.79
N ILE A 44 1.62 -7.12 -10.26
CA ILE A 44 1.44 -8.57 -10.17
C ILE A 44 0.95 -9.14 -11.50
N ARG A 45 1.02 -10.47 -11.62
CA ARG A 45 0.35 -11.23 -12.66
C ARG A 45 -0.78 -12.06 -12.04
N SER A 46 -2.00 -11.92 -12.56
CA SER A 46 -3.16 -12.72 -12.23
C SER A 46 -3.66 -13.42 -13.51
N GLY A 47 -3.56 -14.75 -13.56
CA GLY A 47 -3.77 -15.47 -14.80
C GLY A 47 -2.79 -15.00 -15.90
N ASN A 48 -3.31 -14.48 -17.01
CA ASN A 48 -2.51 -13.87 -18.08
C ASN A 48 -2.50 -12.33 -18.03
N THR A 49 -3.13 -11.73 -17.04
CA THR A 49 -3.25 -10.28 -16.89
C THR A 49 -2.18 -9.74 -15.96
N LEU A 50 -1.43 -8.74 -16.40
CA LEU A 50 -0.63 -7.89 -15.52
C LEU A 50 -1.54 -6.82 -14.93
N ILE A 51 -1.40 -6.57 -13.62
CA ILE A 51 -2.14 -5.54 -12.91
C ILE A 51 -1.13 -4.63 -12.24
N ALA A 52 -1.15 -3.35 -12.62
CA ALA A 52 -0.36 -2.29 -12.02
C ALA A 52 -1.26 -1.46 -11.11
N ALA A 53 -0.96 -1.38 -9.81
CA ALA A 53 -1.62 -0.48 -8.87
C ALA A 53 -0.67 0.63 -8.45
N ILE A 54 -1.22 1.82 -8.17
CA ILE A 54 -0.44 3.04 -7.99
C ILE A 54 -1.17 4.03 -7.09
N ASP A 55 -0.42 4.82 -6.31
CA ASP A 55 -0.90 6.04 -5.69
C ASP A 55 -1.09 7.13 -6.75
N ARG A 56 -2.31 7.61 -6.91
CA ARG A 56 -2.61 8.77 -7.71
C ARG A 56 -2.73 10.00 -6.81
N GLN A 57 -1.68 10.79 -6.77
CA GLN A 57 -1.53 11.93 -5.86
C GLN A 57 -1.97 13.23 -6.54
N SER A 58 -2.78 14.03 -5.85
CA SER A 58 -3.20 15.34 -6.37
C SER A 58 -2.11 16.40 -6.32
N CYS A 59 -1.14 16.27 -5.43
CA CYS A 59 -0.11 17.30 -5.20
C CYS A 59 1.31 16.75 -5.04
N GLY A 60 1.58 15.51 -5.42
CA GLY A 60 2.92 14.92 -5.34
C GLY A 60 3.47 14.73 -3.92
N ALA A 61 2.62 14.68 -2.91
CA ALA A 61 3.01 14.56 -1.52
C ALA A 61 2.33 13.37 -0.84
N ASP A 62 3.10 12.63 -0.03
CA ASP A 62 2.66 11.41 0.67
C ASP A 62 1.59 11.66 1.75
N TRP A 63 1.04 12.85 1.87
CA TRP A 63 0.00 13.26 2.83
C TRP A 63 -1.01 14.22 2.23
N GLY A 64 -1.05 14.31 0.91
CA GLY A 64 -2.07 15.01 0.15
C GLY A 64 -3.30 14.15 -0.09
N TYR A 65 -4.18 14.61 -0.96
CA TYR A 65 -5.27 13.80 -1.45
C TYR A 65 -4.74 12.74 -2.42
N ILE A 66 -4.91 11.47 -2.08
CA ILE A 66 -4.39 10.34 -2.84
C ILE A 66 -5.50 9.31 -3.04
N GLU A 67 -5.78 9.00 -4.29
CA GLU A 67 -6.64 7.92 -4.73
C GLU A 67 -5.82 6.70 -5.09
N LEU A 68 -6.46 5.54 -5.12
CA LEU A 68 -5.85 4.31 -5.58
C LEU A 68 -6.28 4.03 -7.01
N ALA A 69 -5.32 3.94 -7.92
CA ALA A 69 -5.57 3.70 -9.34
C ALA A 69 -4.91 2.41 -9.82
N ILE A 70 -5.47 1.81 -10.86
CA ILE A 70 -4.89 0.66 -11.55
C ILE A 70 -4.90 0.83 -13.06
N ARG A 71 -4.02 0.05 -13.73
CA ARG A 71 -4.09 -0.33 -15.13
C ARG A 71 -3.87 -1.83 -15.29
N ARG A 72 -4.38 -2.39 -16.38
CA ARG A 72 -4.28 -3.80 -16.70
C ARG A 72 -3.71 -4.01 -18.10
N SER A 73 -2.91 -5.08 -18.27
CA SER A 73 -2.42 -5.53 -19.57
C SER A 73 -2.72 -7.01 -19.72
N GLU A 74 -3.31 -7.41 -20.84
CA GLU A 74 -3.66 -8.81 -21.17
C GLU A 74 -2.69 -9.42 -22.19
N ASP A 75 -1.68 -8.66 -22.65
CA ASP A 75 -0.72 -9.01 -23.69
C ASP A 75 0.75 -8.95 -23.22
N GLY A 76 0.96 -9.16 -21.92
CA GLY A 76 2.31 -9.19 -21.34
C GLY A 76 3.00 -7.82 -21.27
N GLY A 77 2.21 -6.75 -21.16
CA GLY A 77 2.70 -5.38 -21.00
C GLY A 77 2.85 -4.61 -22.31
N GLU A 78 2.39 -5.15 -23.44
CA GLU A 78 2.47 -4.46 -24.73
C GLU A 78 1.46 -3.31 -24.80
N THR A 79 0.23 -3.56 -24.36
CA THR A 79 -0.81 -2.52 -24.23
C THR A 79 -1.41 -2.52 -22.81
N TRP A 80 -1.94 -1.38 -22.40
CA TRP A 80 -2.51 -1.18 -21.07
C TRP A 80 -3.90 -0.53 -21.18
N SER A 81 -4.83 -0.97 -20.33
CA SER A 81 -6.17 -0.39 -20.23
C SER A 81 -6.11 1.10 -19.84
N ASP A 82 -7.23 1.79 -19.93
CA ASP A 82 -7.40 3.09 -19.28
C ASP A 82 -7.18 3.01 -17.76
N ILE A 83 -6.88 4.16 -17.14
CA ILE A 83 -6.76 4.26 -15.69
C ILE A 83 -8.14 4.01 -15.06
N GLN A 84 -8.19 3.06 -14.14
CA GLN A 84 -9.35 2.78 -13.31
C GLN A 84 -9.08 3.23 -11.88
N ILE A 85 -9.90 4.10 -11.33
CA ILE A 85 -9.84 4.46 -9.90
C ILE A 85 -10.64 3.41 -9.13
N ILE A 86 -10.00 2.74 -8.18
CA ILE A 86 -10.59 1.63 -7.41
C ILE A 86 -10.87 1.99 -5.95
N ALA A 87 -10.28 3.05 -5.43
CA ALA A 87 -10.60 3.60 -4.13
C ALA A 87 -10.45 5.13 -4.13
N ILE A 88 -11.50 5.82 -3.68
CA ILE A 88 -11.59 7.27 -3.58
C ILE A 88 -11.77 7.60 -2.10
N PRO A 89 -10.85 8.34 -1.46
CA PRO A 89 -11.04 8.75 -0.07
C PRO A 89 -12.11 9.83 0.03
N PRO A 90 -12.80 9.95 1.16
CA PRO A 90 -13.75 11.04 1.37
C PRO A 90 -13.03 12.39 1.27
N ALA A 91 -13.63 13.35 0.58
CA ALA A 91 -13.05 14.67 0.36
C ALA A 91 -14.08 15.77 0.65
N ARG A 92 -13.60 16.93 1.06
CA ARG A 92 -14.41 18.14 1.12
C ARG A 92 -14.60 18.71 -0.29
N LYS A 93 -15.80 19.24 -0.59
CA LYS A 93 -16.17 19.79 -1.90
C LYS A 93 -15.28 20.96 -2.35
N THR A 94 -14.72 21.71 -1.40
CA THR A 94 -13.81 22.82 -1.65
C THR A 94 -12.43 22.51 -1.09
N MET A 95 -11.65 21.69 -1.80
CA MET A 95 -10.22 21.60 -1.53
C MET A 95 -9.51 22.74 -2.25
N LEU A 96 -9.20 23.81 -1.52
CA LEU A 96 -8.27 24.82 -1.99
C LEU A 96 -6.85 24.20 -2.06
N SER A 97 -5.98 24.73 -2.94
CA SER A 97 -4.62 24.23 -3.14
C SER A 97 -3.84 24.01 -1.85
N ASP A 98 -4.02 24.88 -0.87
CA ASP A 98 -3.36 24.81 0.44
C ASP A 98 -3.93 23.70 1.34
N GLU A 99 -5.10 23.18 1.05
CA GLU A 99 -5.78 22.12 1.81
C GLU A 99 -5.45 20.70 1.30
N CYS A 100 -4.73 20.57 0.18
CA CYS A 100 -4.22 19.30 -0.33
C CYS A 100 -3.45 18.53 0.76
N TYR A 101 -2.70 19.23 1.57
CA TYR A 101 -1.96 18.68 2.71
C TYR A 101 -2.86 18.50 3.93
N GLY A 102 -3.42 17.37 4.12
CA GLY A 102 -4.21 17.06 5.31
C GLY A 102 -5.53 16.41 5.01
N SER A 103 -5.80 16.15 3.74
CA SER A 103 -6.94 15.38 3.27
C SER A 103 -6.98 13.97 3.87
N ALA A 104 -8.11 13.28 3.78
CA ALA A 104 -8.13 11.83 3.83
C ALA A 104 -7.43 11.28 2.58
N PHE A 105 -6.74 10.14 2.69
CA PHE A 105 -6.00 9.57 1.57
C PHE A 105 -5.73 8.08 1.74
N TYR A 106 -5.55 7.38 0.61
CA TYR A 106 -4.95 6.05 0.51
C TYR A 106 -3.48 6.18 0.14
N ILE A 107 -2.61 5.23 0.57
CA ILE A 107 -1.19 5.22 0.23
C ILE A 107 -0.59 3.82 0.42
N ASP A 108 0.48 3.52 -0.31
CA ASP A 108 1.29 2.31 -0.16
C ASP A 108 0.57 1.01 -0.57
N PRO A 109 0.15 0.85 -1.85
CA PRO A 109 -0.49 -0.38 -2.31
C PRO A 109 0.46 -1.58 -2.26
N CYS A 110 -0.05 -2.71 -1.77
CA CYS A 110 0.64 -4.00 -1.73
C CYS A 110 -0.31 -5.09 -2.21
N MET A 111 -0.02 -5.68 -3.37
CA MET A 111 -0.85 -6.72 -3.96
C MET A 111 -0.29 -8.13 -3.75
N THR A 112 -1.17 -9.13 -3.74
CA THR A 112 -0.82 -10.55 -3.84
C THR A 112 -1.96 -11.34 -4.45
N ILE A 113 -1.70 -12.59 -4.85
CA ILE A 113 -2.72 -13.53 -5.33
C ILE A 113 -3.03 -14.52 -4.20
N ALA A 114 -4.29 -14.64 -3.82
CA ALA A 114 -4.74 -15.66 -2.88
C ALA A 114 -4.74 -17.07 -3.53
N PRO A 115 -4.73 -18.17 -2.76
CA PRO A 115 -4.76 -19.52 -3.31
C PRO A 115 -5.97 -19.82 -4.24
N ASN A 116 -7.11 -19.20 -3.99
CA ASN A 116 -8.31 -19.30 -4.84
C ASN A 116 -8.22 -18.51 -6.15
N GLY A 117 -7.13 -17.76 -6.38
CA GLY A 117 -6.90 -16.93 -7.57
C GLY A 117 -7.33 -15.47 -7.43
N ASP A 118 -7.96 -15.07 -6.34
CA ASP A 118 -8.35 -13.67 -6.12
C ASP A 118 -7.12 -12.77 -5.96
N VAL A 119 -7.21 -11.60 -6.51
CA VAL A 119 -6.26 -10.51 -6.25
C VAL A 119 -6.65 -9.82 -4.95
N LEU A 120 -5.72 -9.77 -4.02
CA LEU A 120 -5.84 -9.03 -2.77
C LEU A 120 -4.94 -7.80 -2.85
N LEU A 121 -5.48 -6.62 -2.55
CA LEU A 121 -4.75 -5.38 -2.47
C LEU A 121 -4.93 -4.78 -1.09
N LEU A 122 -3.84 -4.71 -0.32
CA LEU A 122 -3.77 -4.05 0.97
C LEU A 122 -3.19 -2.65 0.81
N VAL A 123 -3.78 -1.66 1.48
CA VAL A 123 -3.38 -0.26 1.37
C VAL A 123 -3.57 0.45 2.71
N ASP A 124 -2.74 1.44 3.00
CA ASP A 124 -2.95 2.34 4.13
C ASP A 124 -4.04 3.36 3.82
N PHE A 125 -4.90 3.63 4.79
CA PHE A 125 -5.88 4.71 4.76
C PHE A 125 -5.67 5.66 5.93
N TYR A 126 -5.71 6.95 5.67
CA TYR A 126 -5.69 8.00 6.68
C TYR A 126 -6.97 8.83 6.64
N PRO A 127 -7.67 9.00 7.76
CA PRO A 127 -8.65 10.09 7.92
C PRO A 127 -7.99 11.45 7.68
N GLU A 128 -8.79 12.48 7.48
CA GLU A 128 -8.32 13.84 7.28
C GLU A 128 -7.39 14.30 8.43
N CYS A 129 -6.08 14.17 8.18
CA CYS A 129 -4.99 14.56 9.09
C CYS A 129 -3.70 14.76 8.29
N LYS A 130 -2.65 15.29 8.92
CA LYS A 130 -1.38 15.55 8.22
C LYS A 130 -0.46 14.31 8.12
N GLY A 131 -0.98 13.11 8.31
CA GLY A 131 -0.22 11.87 8.25
C GLY A 131 0.98 11.86 9.22
N LEU A 132 2.02 11.09 8.88
CA LEU A 132 3.21 10.94 9.75
C LEU A 132 4.11 12.18 9.79
N HIS A 133 4.05 13.06 8.80
CA HIS A 133 5.02 14.15 8.65
C HIS A 133 4.82 15.30 9.63
N LYS A 134 3.62 15.51 10.14
CA LYS A 134 3.34 16.47 11.21
C LYS A 134 2.64 15.76 12.35
N ARG A 135 3.40 15.00 13.11
CA ARG A 135 3.02 14.09 14.21
C ARG A 135 2.05 14.65 15.26
N SER A 136 1.84 15.96 15.30
CA SER A 136 0.99 16.64 16.27
C SER A 136 -0.51 16.37 16.11
N ILE A 137 -0.95 15.73 15.00
CA ILE A 137 -2.36 15.59 14.66
C ILE A 137 -2.87 14.16 14.88
N LEU A 138 -2.00 13.17 15.05
CA LEU A 138 -2.42 11.80 15.29
C LEU A 138 -2.92 11.60 16.72
N ASP A 139 -4.03 10.90 16.87
CA ASP A 139 -4.70 10.65 18.15
C ASP A 139 -4.00 9.53 18.95
N LYS A 140 -2.99 9.88 19.73
CA LYS A 140 -2.19 8.89 20.49
C LYS A 140 -2.93 8.25 21.67
N LYS A 141 -4.00 8.90 22.17
CA LYS A 141 -4.72 8.46 23.37
C LYS A 141 -6.07 7.80 23.07
N LYS A 142 -6.57 7.93 21.84
CA LYS A 142 -7.85 7.37 21.43
C LYS A 142 -7.65 5.96 20.88
N ALA A 143 -8.29 4.98 21.51
CA ALA A 143 -8.30 3.61 20.99
C ALA A 143 -9.16 3.54 19.73
N PRO A 144 -8.66 3.01 18.59
CA PRO A 144 -9.44 2.95 17.35
C PRO A 144 -10.47 1.82 17.32
N TYR A 145 -10.34 0.88 18.24
CA TYR A 145 -11.26 -0.26 18.37
C TYR A 145 -11.54 -0.54 19.85
N ALA A 146 -12.72 -1.04 20.13
CA ALA A 146 -13.13 -1.54 21.44
C ALA A 146 -13.69 -2.96 21.30
N LEU A 147 -13.53 -3.79 22.33
CA LEU A 147 -14.12 -5.13 22.38
C LEU A 147 -15.62 -5.02 22.61
N TYR A 148 -16.42 -5.49 21.68
CA TYR A 148 -17.87 -5.59 21.78
C TYR A 148 -18.35 -6.93 21.23
N ASN A 149 -19.12 -7.67 22.00
CA ASN A 149 -19.61 -9.02 21.64
C ASN A 149 -18.48 -9.97 21.16
N LYS A 150 -17.34 -9.95 21.85
CA LYS A 150 -16.13 -10.75 21.57
C LYS A 150 -15.40 -10.36 20.27
N GLU A 151 -15.74 -9.24 19.64
CA GLU A 151 -15.10 -8.74 18.44
C GLU A 151 -14.54 -7.32 18.66
N MET A 152 -13.42 -7.03 17.99
CA MET A 152 -12.88 -5.69 17.94
C MET A 152 -13.69 -4.85 16.96
N ARG A 153 -14.39 -3.84 17.47
CA ARG A 153 -15.28 -2.97 16.70
C ARG A 153 -14.74 -1.55 16.64
N PRO A 154 -14.89 -0.83 15.50
CA PRO A 154 -14.41 0.52 15.34
C PRO A 154 -15.02 1.47 16.38
N THR A 155 -14.24 2.44 16.81
CA THR A 155 -14.70 3.48 17.75
C THR A 155 -14.78 4.84 17.08
N LEU A 156 -15.70 5.66 17.54
CA LEU A 156 -15.82 7.07 17.23
C LEU A 156 -15.65 7.90 18.50
N TYR A 157 -15.30 9.16 18.34
CA TYR A 157 -15.17 10.10 19.45
C TYR A 157 -15.87 11.40 19.13
N ASP A 158 -16.59 11.95 20.11
CA ASP A 158 -17.09 13.31 20.03
C ASP A 158 -15.98 14.34 20.36
N ARG A 159 -16.33 15.62 20.30
CA ARG A 159 -15.40 16.72 20.59
C ARG A 159 -14.89 16.74 22.03
N ASP A 160 -15.65 16.17 22.97
CA ASP A 160 -15.32 16.14 24.40
C ASP A 160 -14.49 14.89 24.75
N GLY A 161 -14.22 14.02 23.75
CA GLY A 161 -13.41 12.82 23.91
C GLY A 161 -14.17 11.60 24.43
N LYS A 162 -15.51 11.65 24.47
CA LYS A 162 -16.35 10.51 24.81
C LYS A 162 -16.39 9.56 23.62
N PHE A 163 -16.23 8.27 23.88
CA PHE A 163 -16.19 7.27 22.80
C PHE A 163 -17.54 6.58 22.57
N TYR A 164 -17.71 6.10 21.35
CA TYR A 164 -18.82 5.34 20.83
C TYR A 164 -18.28 4.13 20.07
N VAL A 165 -19.09 3.10 19.88
CA VAL A 165 -18.70 1.87 19.18
C VAL A 165 -19.64 1.67 18.00
N ILE A 166 -19.11 1.27 16.84
CA ILE A 166 -19.92 0.91 15.68
C ILE A 166 -20.08 -0.62 15.67
N ASP A 167 -21.31 -1.12 15.71
CA ASP A 167 -21.60 -2.56 15.64
C ASP A 167 -21.49 -3.12 14.21
N LYS A 168 -21.73 -4.43 14.01
CA LYS A 168 -21.66 -5.07 12.68
C LYS A 168 -22.59 -4.48 11.62
N SER A 169 -23.72 -3.98 12.06
CA SER A 169 -24.77 -3.41 11.18
C SER A 169 -24.59 -1.92 10.95
N GLY A 170 -23.54 -1.31 11.49
CA GLY A 170 -23.28 0.11 11.38
C GLY A 170 -23.96 0.97 12.45
N HIS A 171 -24.71 0.39 13.40
CA HIS A 171 -25.32 1.17 14.48
C HIS A 171 -24.24 1.72 15.41
N VAL A 172 -24.40 2.98 15.79
CA VAL A 172 -23.52 3.66 16.72
C VAL A 172 -24.05 3.48 18.15
N LEU A 173 -23.26 2.81 18.97
CA LEU A 173 -23.55 2.55 20.36
C LEU A 173 -22.79 3.51 21.27
N SER A 174 -23.42 3.99 22.34
CA SER A 174 -22.77 4.81 23.37
C SER A 174 -21.66 4.01 24.09
N HIS A 175 -20.86 4.68 24.92
CA HIS A 175 -19.87 4.03 25.79
C HIS A 175 -20.46 3.03 26.78
N ARG A 176 -21.78 3.01 26.95
CA ARG A 176 -22.53 2.02 27.76
C ARG A 176 -23.18 0.95 26.87
N TYR A 177 -22.84 0.93 25.59
CA TYR A 177 -23.39 0.01 24.59
C TYR A 177 -24.91 0.12 24.38
N THR A 178 -25.49 1.32 24.62
CA THR A 178 -26.87 1.63 24.29
C THR A 178 -26.93 2.25 22.90
N ASP A 179 -27.93 1.88 22.10
CA ASP A 179 -28.14 2.45 20.77
C ASP A 179 -28.39 3.96 20.87
N THR A 180 -27.76 4.73 20.00
CA THR A 180 -27.89 6.18 19.92
C THR A 180 -28.89 6.63 18.88
N GLY A 181 -29.43 5.71 18.06
CA GLY A 181 -30.25 6.00 16.88
C GLY A 181 -29.44 6.51 15.68
N MET A 182 -28.09 6.53 15.78
CA MET A 182 -27.22 6.88 14.68
C MET A 182 -26.68 5.62 13.97
N THR A 183 -26.42 5.76 12.67
CA THR A 183 -25.80 4.71 11.86
C THR A 183 -24.65 5.24 11.04
N VAL A 184 -23.63 4.42 10.81
CA VAL A 184 -22.50 4.70 9.92
C VAL A 184 -22.56 3.74 8.73
N ASP A 185 -22.49 4.30 7.54
CA ASP A 185 -22.16 3.51 6.36
C ASP A 185 -20.67 3.18 6.38
N TYR A 186 -20.33 1.90 6.50
CA TYR A 186 -18.95 1.44 6.57
C TYR A 186 -18.13 1.70 5.31
N GLU A 187 -18.77 1.78 4.15
CA GLU A 187 -18.07 1.96 2.88
C GLU A 187 -17.68 3.42 2.64
N SER A 188 -18.60 4.34 2.95
CA SER A 188 -18.41 5.78 2.72
C SER A 188 -17.88 6.52 3.95
N GLY A 189 -18.08 6.00 5.15
CA GLY A 189 -17.85 6.70 6.41
C GLY A 189 -18.90 7.77 6.73
N GLU A 190 -20.04 7.75 6.06
CA GLU A 190 -21.14 8.67 6.28
C GLU A 190 -21.92 8.33 7.55
N LEU A 191 -22.18 9.32 8.38
CA LEU A 191 -22.93 9.20 9.63
C LEU A 191 -24.35 9.76 9.43
N TYR A 192 -25.34 9.02 9.91
CA TYR A 192 -26.77 9.38 9.82
C TYR A 192 -27.43 9.31 11.20
N SER A 193 -28.52 10.07 11.39
CA SER A 193 -29.53 9.90 12.45
C SER A 193 -30.89 9.73 11.80
N GLY A 194 -31.42 8.51 11.78
CA GLY A 194 -32.50 8.17 10.87
C GLY A 194 -32.11 8.44 9.42
N GLU A 195 -32.87 9.27 8.72
CA GLU A 195 -32.56 9.70 7.34
C GLU A 195 -31.66 10.95 7.26
N ALA A 196 -31.44 11.63 8.39
CA ALA A 196 -30.67 12.88 8.40
C ALA A 196 -29.15 12.61 8.30
N TYR A 197 -28.51 13.12 7.27
CA TYR A 197 -27.06 13.09 7.09
C TYR A 197 -26.36 14.02 8.09
N LEU A 198 -25.42 13.49 8.86
CA LEU A 198 -24.68 14.23 9.90
C LEU A 198 -23.23 14.56 9.52
N GLY A 199 -22.74 14.08 8.37
CA GLY A 199 -21.37 14.29 7.92
C GLY A 199 -20.55 12.99 7.85
N ASN A 200 -19.28 13.10 7.46
CA ASN A 200 -18.37 11.97 7.32
C ASN A 200 -17.44 11.84 8.53
N ILE A 201 -17.32 10.64 9.09
CA ILE A 201 -16.51 10.35 10.29
C ILE A 201 -15.00 10.52 10.07
N HIS A 202 -14.55 10.51 8.83
CA HIS A 202 -13.14 10.66 8.45
C HIS A 202 -12.73 12.10 8.13
N LEU A 203 -13.67 13.06 8.08
CA LEU A 203 -13.43 14.46 7.79
C LEU A 203 -13.44 15.33 9.06
N ASN A 204 -12.65 16.41 9.07
CA ASN A 204 -12.50 17.30 10.22
C ASN A 204 -13.35 18.58 10.14
N GLY A 205 -13.84 18.96 8.98
CA GLY A 205 -14.66 20.16 8.78
C GLY A 205 -15.85 20.23 9.73
N LYS A 206 -16.30 21.43 10.08
CA LYS A 206 -17.55 21.62 10.84
C LYS A 206 -18.73 21.51 9.89
N SER A 207 -19.84 20.95 10.36
CA SER A 207 -21.13 21.01 9.65
C SER A 207 -21.55 22.48 9.51
N PRO A 208 -21.78 23.00 8.32
CA PRO A 208 -22.38 24.32 8.17
C PRO A 208 -23.83 24.27 8.62
N SER A 209 -24.30 25.36 9.21
CA SER A 209 -25.65 25.47 9.76
C SER A 209 -26.80 25.50 8.73
N ASN A 210 -26.50 25.61 7.41
CA ASN A 210 -27.52 25.80 6.36
C ASN A 210 -27.07 25.19 5.01
N ILE A 211 -26.99 23.88 4.90
CA ILE A 211 -26.72 23.21 3.60
C ILE A 211 -27.89 22.29 3.25
N ASN A 212 -28.27 22.27 1.97
CA ASN A 212 -29.22 21.26 1.48
C ASN A 212 -28.56 19.88 1.39
N GLU A 213 -29.33 18.81 1.59
CA GLU A 213 -28.82 17.44 1.72
C GLU A 213 -27.97 16.96 0.51
N ALA A 214 -28.25 17.41 -0.70
CA ALA A 214 -27.52 17.00 -1.90
C ALA A 214 -26.10 17.60 -1.97
N GLU A 215 -25.89 18.78 -1.37
CA GLU A 215 -24.58 19.43 -1.29
C GLU A 215 -23.75 18.92 -0.10
N ALA A 216 -24.39 18.33 0.90
CA ALA A 216 -23.80 17.96 2.16
C ALA A 216 -22.97 16.67 2.14
N LYS A 217 -23.25 15.74 1.21
CA LYS A 217 -22.77 14.35 1.27
C LYS A 217 -21.26 14.14 1.27
N THR A 218 -20.43 15.14 0.99
CA THR A 218 -18.98 15.00 0.99
C THR A 218 -18.23 16.21 1.56
N THR A 219 -18.94 17.20 2.12
CA THR A 219 -18.39 18.54 2.35
C THR A 219 -17.98 18.85 3.77
N PHE A 220 -18.34 18.05 4.76
CA PHE A 220 -18.03 18.33 6.16
C PHE A 220 -17.86 17.10 7.04
N GLY A 221 -17.18 17.28 8.16
CA GLY A 221 -16.97 16.21 9.13
C GLY A 221 -18.17 16.00 10.02
N ALA A 222 -18.42 14.74 10.37
CA ALA A 222 -19.45 14.35 11.32
C ALA A 222 -19.17 14.86 12.75
N PRO A 223 -20.19 14.95 13.63
CA PRO A 223 -19.98 15.26 15.06
C PRO A 223 -19.20 14.17 15.81
N LEU A 224 -19.29 12.92 15.34
CA LEU A 224 -18.48 11.79 15.81
C LEU A 224 -17.42 11.48 14.75
N LYS A 225 -16.18 11.26 15.19
CA LYS A 225 -15.03 11.08 14.28
C LYS A 225 -14.22 9.84 14.61
N ALA A 226 -13.75 9.17 13.59
CA ALA A 226 -12.75 8.12 13.72
C ALA A 226 -11.43 8.71 14.29
N PRO A 227 -10.69 7.98 15.14
CA PRO A 227 -9.37 8.40 15.58
C PRO A 227 -8.42 8.66 14.40
N LYS A 228 -7.62 9.74 14.51
CA LYS A 228 -6.64 10.13 13.51
C LYS A 228 -5.40 9.26 13.62
N ARG A 229 -5.38 8.20 12.82
CA ARG A 229 -4.26 7.27 12.66
C ARG A 229 -4.32 6.65 11.27
N ASN A 230 -3.35 5.82 10.90
CA ASN A 230 -3.53 5.00 9.72
C ASN A 230 -4.38 3.75 10.03
N TYR A 231 -5.08 3.28 9.01
CA TYR A 231 -5.88 2.07 8.98
C TYR A 231 -5.44 1.20 7.81
N LEU A 232 -5.63 -0.11 7.92
CA LEU A 232 -5.36 -1.08 6.87
C LEU A 232 -6.67 -1.41 6.14
N TYR A 233 -6.74 -1.06 4.87
CA TYR A 233 -7.88 -1.37 4.03
C TYR A 233 -7.53 -2.42 3.00
N LEU A 234 -8.42 -3.40 2.84
CA LEU A 234 -8.28 -4.49 1.88
C LEU A 234 -9.32 -4.34 0.77
N LEU A 235 -8.86 -4.42 -0.48
CA LEU A 235 -9.69 -4.57 -1.67
C LEU A 235 -9.46 -5.94 -2.28
N ARG A 236 -10.47 -6.48 -2.94
CA ARG A 236 -10.44 -7.79 -3.60
C ARG A 236 -10.97 -7.70 -5.03
N SER A 237 -10.35 -8.46 -5.93
CA SER A 237 -10.86 -8.72 -7.28
C SER A 237 -10.81 -10.22 -7.56
N SER A 238 -11.92 -10.79 -8.03
CA SER A 238 -12.02 -12.20 -8.45
C SER A 238 -12.02 -12.39 -9.97
N ASP A 239 -11.77 -11.32 -10.74
CA ASP A 239 -11.87 -11.28 -12.20
C ASP A 239 -10.63 -10.66 -12.87
N ASN A 240 -9.45 -10.91 -12.28
CA ASN A 240 -8.15 -10.40 -12.75
C ASN A 240 -8.11 -8.86 -12.81
N GLY A 241 -8.66 -8.19 -11.81
CA GLY A 241 -8.62 -6.74 -11.67
C GLY A 241 -9.62 -5.96 -12.51
N LYS A 242 -10.60 -6.62 -13.16
CA LYS A 242 -11.65 -5.91 -13.91
C LYS A 242 -12.58 -5.14 -12.99
N THR A 243 -13.02 -5.81 -11.93
CA THR A 243 -13.84 -5.20 -10.87
C THR A 243 -13.21 -5.41 -9.50
N TRP A 244 -13.51 -4.51 -8.59
CA TRP A 244 -12.95 -4.51 -7.24
C TRP A 244 -14.05 -4.34 -6.20
N SER A 245 -13.88 -5.01 -5.06
CA SER A 245 -14.71 -4.74 -3.89
C SER A 245 -14.49 -3.31 -3.39
N LYS A 246 -15.43 -2.81 -2.60
CA LYS A 246 -15.18 -1.62 -1.78
C LYS A 246 -14.05 -1.89 -0.79
N PRO A 247 -13.28 -0.86 -0.39
CA PRO A 247 -12.25 -0.98 0.63
C PRO A 247 -12.85 -1.45 1.97
N LYS A 248 -12.30 -2.53 2.55
CA LYS A 248 -12.75 -3.10 3.84
C LYS A 248 -11.66 -2.87 4.89
N ASP A 249 -12.02 -2.25 6.01
CA ASP A 249 -11.11 -2.08 7.15
C ASP A 249 -10.83 -3.43 7.85
N ILE A 250 -9.58 -3.86 7.83
CA ILE A 250 -9.10 -5.07 8.50
C ILE A 250 -8.24 -4.78 9.73
N THR A 251 -7.99 -3.52 10.05
CA THR A 251 -7.08 -3.08 11.11
C THR A 251 -7.42 -3.71 12.45
N GLY A 252 -8.71 -3.78 12.80
CA GLY A 252 -9.18 -4.34 14.07
C GLY A 252 -8.84 -5.80 14.29
N GLN A 253 -8.54 -6.57 13.22
CA GLN A 253 -8.16 -7.97 13.30
C GLN A 253 -6.69 -8.16 13.71
N VAL A 254 -5.83 -7.18 13.44
CA VAL A 254 -4.37 -7.34 13.50
C VAL A 254 -3.64 -6.33 14.36
N LEU A 255 -4.30 -5.23 14.72
CA LEU A 255 -3.74 -4.16 15.54
C LEU A 255 -3.51 -4.61 16.97
N ILE A 256 -2.36 -4.23 17.54
CA ILE A 256 -2.09 -4.37 18.97
C ILE A 256 -1.76 -3.01 19.59
N LYS A 257 -1.92 -2.89 20.92
CA LYS A 257 -1.71 -1.63 21.63
C LYS A 257 -0.32 -1.02 21.43
N GLN A 258 0.69 -1.87 21.24
CA GLN A 258 2.10 -1.48 21.08
C GLN A 258 2.37 -0.77 19.73
N ASP A 259 1.50 -0.94 18.72
CA ASP A 259 1.67 -0.28 17.42
C ASP A 259 1.46 1.24 17.49
N GLY A 260 0.83 1.73 18.55
CA GLY A 260 0.57 3.15 18.69
C GLY A 260 -0.41 3.66 17.63
N THR A 261 -0.03 4.70 16.89
CA THR A 261 -0.88 5.34 15.87
C THR A 261 -0.57 4.90 14.45
N PHE A 262 0.42 4.04 14.26
CA PHE A 262 0.86 3.61 12.94
C PHE A 262 1.18 2.12 12.90
N LEU A 263 0.45 1.42 12.05
CA LEU A 263 0.71 0.07 11.56
C LEU A 263 0.51 0.14 10.04
N GLY A 264 1.59 0.28 9.28
CA GLY A 264 1.53 0.61 7.85
C GLY A 264 1.98 -0.52 6.95
N VAL A 265 1.54 -0.45 5.70
CA VAL A 265 1.87 -1.39 4.63
C VAL A 265 3.30 -1.14 4.16
N ALA A 266 4.08 -2.18 3.95
CA ALA A 266 5.31 -2.11 3.18
C ALA A 266 4.95 -2.30 1.70
N PRO A 267 5.01 -1.24 0.86
CA PRO A 267 4.43 -1.26 -0.47
C PRO A 267 5.18 -2.18 -1.44
N GLY A 268 4.47 -2.65 -2.47
CA GLY A 268 4.96 -3.56 -3.49
C GLY A 268 4.13 -4.83 -3.55
N VAL A 269 4.66 -5.97 -3.13
CA VAL A 269 3.94 -7.24 -3.19
C VAL A 269 3.99 -8.02 -1.87
N GLY A 270 2.88 -8.70 -1.56
CA GLY A 270 2.83 -9.75 -0.55
C GLY A 270 3.39 -11.08 -1.09
N LEU A 271 3.32 -12.11 -0.27
CA LEU A 271 3.75 -13.46 -0.63
C LEU A 271 2.66 -14.47 -0.34
N THR A 272 2.25 -15.24 -1.33
CA THR A 272 1.51 -16.46 -1.10
C THR A 272 2.50 -17.62 -1.08
N THR A 273 2.62 -18.27 0.06
CA THR A 273 3.61 -19.33 0.26
C THR A 273 3.21 -20.62 -0.45
N HIS A 274 4.17 -21.53 -0.64
CA HIS A 274 3.91 -22.86 -1.22
C HIS A 274 2.86 -23.67 -0.43
N LYS A 275 2.58 -23.26 0.83
CA LYS A 275 1.55 -23.89 1.68
C LYS A 275 0.20 -23.17 1.62
N GLY A 276 0.06 -22.18 0.73
CA GLY A 276 -1.17 -21.41 0.56
C GLY A 276 -1.42 -20.35 1.62
N ARG A 277 -0.43 -19.99 2.45
CA ARG A 277 -0.56 -18.85 3.36
C ARG A 277 -0.28 -17.57 2.62
N VAL A 278 -1.20 -16.63 2.69
CA VAL A 278 -1.00 -15.25 2.23
C VAL A 278 -0.30 -14.46 3.33
N ILE A 279 0.83 -13.81 3.04
CA ILE A 279 1.57 -12.96 3.97
C ILE A 279 1.69 -11.56 3.39
N MET A 280 1.30 -10.53 4.15
CA MET A 280 1.47 -9.12 3.80
C MET A 280 2.54 -8.48 4.68
N PRO A 281 3.55 -7.80 4.09
CA PRO A 281 4.59 -7.11 4.83
C PRO A 281 4.08 -5.78 5.37
N LEU A 282 4.31 -5.54 6.67
CA LEU A 282 3.93 -4.31 7.37
C LEU A 282 5.12 -3.77 8.18
N TYR A 283 4.97 -2.56 8.73
CA TYR A 283 5.91 -1.98 9.69
C TYR A 283 5.22 -1.02 10.68
N VAL A 284 5.84 -0.79 11.82
CA VAL A 284 5.30 0.09 12.88
C VAL A 284 6.27 1.23 13.18
N ASP A 285 5.79 2.46 13.16
CA ASP A 285 6.50 3.72 13.50
C ASP A 285 8.00 3.71 13.13
N ARG A 286 8.36 3.15 11.96
CA ARG A 286 9.74 3.01 11.42
C ARG A 286 10.72 2.33 12.37
N LYS A 287 10.22 1.55 13.31
CA LYS A 287 11.05 0.91 14.34
C LYS A 287 11.16 -0.58 14.17
N GLN A 288 10.09 -1.22 13.72
CA GLN A 288 9.98 -2.67 13.68
C GLN A 288 9.13 -3.10 12.48
N THR A 289 9.61 -4.08 11.75
CA THR A 289 8.80 -4.74 10.73
C THR A 289 7.92 -5.80 11.35
N VAL A 290 6.74 -5.94 10.80
CA VAL A 290 5.76 -6.97 11.18
C VAL A 290 5.15 -7.56 9.93
N SER A 291 4.42 -8.65 10.07
CA SER A 291 3.60 -9.22 8.99
C SER A 291 2.25 -9.68 9.52
N ILE A 292 1.30 -9.69 8.62
CA ILE A 292 0.00 -10.31 8.83
C ILE A 292 -0.19 -11.44 7.84
N TYR A 293 -1.05 -12.39 8.17
CA TYR A 293 -1.31 -13.52 7.30
C TYR A 293 -2.79 -13.91 7.28
N SER A 294 -3.18 -14.55 6.20
CA SER A 294 -4.45 -15.24 6.03
C SER A 294 -4.20 -16.68 5.56
N ILE A 295 -5.09 -17.60 5.94
CA ILE A 295 -5.12 -19.01 5.51
C ILE A 295 -6.46 -19.39 4.88
N ASP A 296 -7.31 -18.43 4.64
CA ASP A 296 -8.67 -18.54 4.12
C ASP A 296 -8.92 -17.50 3.01
N ASP A 297 -7.96 -17.40 2.10
CA ASP A 297 -8.03 -16.54 0.90
C ASP A 297 -8.24 -15.05 1.21
N GLY A 298 -7.78 -14.58 2.38
CA GLY A 298 -7.87 -13.17 2.77
C GLY A 298 -9.19 -12.77 3.43
N GLU A 299 -10.02 -13.73 3.87
CA GLU A 299 -11.25 -13.43 4.60
C GLU A 299 -10.96 -12.97 6.02
N ASN A 300 -10.08 -13.69 6.72
CA ASN A 300 -9.64 -13.35 8.06
C ASN A 300 -8.12 -13.15 8.11
N TRP A 301 -7.71 -12.15 8.87
CA TRP A 301 -6.31 -11.77 9.00
C TRP A 301 -5.82 -11.92 10.43
N HIS A 302 -4.61 -12.40 10.56
CA HIS A 302 -3.94 -12.65 11.82
C HIS A 302 -2.57 -11.99 11.83
N ARG A 303 -2.14 -11.49 12.98
CA ARG A 303 -0.79 -10.98 13.14
C ARG A 303 0.19 -12.13 13.32
N MET A 304 1.34 -12.10 12.61
CA MET A 304 2.45 -12.97 12.90
C MET A 304 3.11 -12.60 14.22
N ALA A 305 3.44 -13.63 15.03
CA ALA A 305 4.14 -13.42 16.29
C ALA A 305 5.62 -13.03 16.08
N GLY A 306 6.24 -13.54 14.99
CA GLY A 306 7.63 -13.25 14.66
C GLY A 306 7.78 -11.89 13.95
N HIS A 307 8.93 -11.26 14.18
CA HIS A 307 9.31 -10.02 13.54
C HIS A 307 10.52 -10.24 12.63
N PRO A 308 10.45 -9.92 11.32
CA PRO A 308 11.59 -10.05 10.42
C PRO A 308 12.80 -9.22 10.88
N TYR A 309 12.53 -8.00 11.37
CA TYR A 309 13.56 -7.09 11.90
C TYR A 309 13.03 -6.39 13.15
N ALA A 310 13.77 -6.47 14.24
CA ALA A 310 13.36 -5.87 15.51
C ALA A 310 13.47 -4.35 15.52
N GLU A 311 14.43 -3.77 14.76
CA GLU A 311 14.68 -2.33 14.78
C GLU A 311 15.28 -1.84 13.45
N ASN A 312 15.05 -0.54 13.18
CA ASN A 312 15.72 0.23 12.13
C ASN A 312 15.45 -0.20 10.67
N VAL A 313 14.40 -0.97 10.44
CA VAL A 313 13.90 -1.31 9.11
C VAL A 313 12.43 -0.90 9.05
N ASP A 314 12.04 -0.22 7.99
CA ASP A 314 10.65 0.13 7.71
C ASP A 314 10.08 -0.77 6.61
N GLU A 315 10.09 -0.35 5.37
CA GLU A 315 9.61 -1.15 4.24
C GLU A 315 10.49 -2.37 4.00
N TRP A 316 9.87 -3.48 3.65
CA TRP A 316 10.58 -4.72 3.35
C TRP A 316 9.76 -5.58 2.40
N GLN A 317 10.45 -6.44 1.66
CA GLN A 317 9.85 -7.37 0.73
C GLN A 317 10.40 -8.77 0.98
N MET A 318 9.70 -9.80 0.50
CA MET A 318 10.07 -11.19 0.77
C MET A 318 9.97 -12.06 -0.47
N VAL A 319 10.81 -13.11 -0.48
CA VAL A 319 10.79 -14.18 -1.48
C VAL A 319 10.87 -15.54 -0.81
N GLN A 320 10.29 -16.55 -1.44
CA GLN A 320 10.37 -17.92 -0.98
C GLN A 320 11.31 -18.74 -1.88
N ALA A 321 12.26 -19.42 -1.26
CA ALA A 321 13.13 -20.39 -1.92
C ALA A 321 12.38 -21.68 -2.24
N PRO A 322 12.82 -22.51 -3.22
CA PRO A 322 12.20 -23.79 -3.53
C PRO A 322 12.12 -24.76 -2.32
N SER A 323 13.02 -24.61 -1.36
CA SER A 323 12.99 -25.38 -0.10
C SER A 323 11.89 -24.98 0.87
N GLY A 324 11.15 -23.89 0.59
CA GLY A 324 10.14 -23.31 1.46
C GLY A 324 10.67 -22.25 2.44
N ALA A 325 12.00 -22.04 2.55
CA ALA A 325 12.54 -20.94 3.35
C ALA A 325 12.15 -19.58 2.74
N ILE A 326 11.81 -18.61 3.60
CA ILE A 326 11.45 -17.26 3.17
C ILE A 326 12.60 -16.33 3.55
N ILE A 327 13.07 -15.52 2.59
CA ILE A 327 14.04 -14.45 2.84
C ILE A 327 13.32 -13.11 2.76
N GLY A 328 13.50 -12.29 3.80
CA GLY A 328 13.09 -10.89 3.82
C GLY A 328 14.27 -9.97 3.52
N LEU A 329 14.06 -8.96 2.68
CA LEU A 329 15.00 -7.89 2.38
C LEU A 329 14.42 -6.54 2.79
N GLY A 330 15.11 -5.86 3.72
CA GLY A 330 14.61 -4.63 4.33
C GLY A 330 15.18 -3.36 3.71
N ARG A 331 14.45 -2.25 3.83
CA ARG A 331 14.92 -0.91 3.47
C ARG A 331 15.83 -0.39 4.57
N ALA A 332 17.09 -0.13 4.23
CA ALA A 332 18.04 0.46 5.17
C ALA A 332 17.74 1.94 5.44
N LYS A 333 18.06 2.43 6.64
CA LYS A 333 17.86 3.85 7.01
C LYS A 333 18.73 4.83 6.22
N ARG A 334 19.84 4.35 5.67
CA ARG A 334 20.81 5.11 4.90
C ARG A 334 21.45 4.20 3.86
N TYR A 335 22.19 4.77 2.92
CA TYR A 335 22.99 4.00 1.97
C TYR A 335 23.87 2.96 2.67
N GLY A 336 23.82 1.73 2.19
CA GLY A 336 24.59 0.61 2.73
C GLY A 336 24.04 -0.75 2.34
N LYS A 337 24.62 -1.78 2.91
CA LYS A 337 24.19 -3.18 2.71
C LYS A 337 22.75 -3.38 3.18
N THR A 338 21.99 -4.11 2.39
CA THR A 338 20.57 -4.41 2.64
C THR A 338 20.40 -5.36 3.84
N PRO A 339 19.60 -5.02 4.85
CA PRO A 339 19.22 -5.93 5.93
C PRO A 339 18.53 -7.18 5.40
N MET A 340 18.85 -8.35 5.96
CA MET A 340 18.31 -9.65 5.56
C MET A 340 17.83 -10.46 6.77
N SER A 341 16.68 -11.09 6.65
CA SER A 341 16.14 -12.05 7.62
C SER A 341 15.70 -13.33 6.93
N ILE A 342 15.63 -14.43 7.67
CA ILE A 342 15.22 -15.73 7.13
C ILE A 342 14.20 -16.37 8.04
N SER A 343 13.16 -16.95 7.45
CA SER A 343 12.18 -17.83 8.12
C SER A 343 12.22 -19.22 7.49
N TYR A 344 12.19 -20.26 8.35
CA TYR A 344 12.12 -21.66 7.92
C TYR A 344 10.78 -22.33 8.24
N ASP A 345 9.86 -21.60 8.84
CA ASP A 345 8.58 -22.07 9.36
C ASP A 345 7.38 -21.29 8.80
N ASP A 346 7.51 -20.89 7.51
CA ASP A 346 6.43 -20.23 6.79
C ASP A 346 6.08 -18.85 7.36
N GLY A 347 7.09 -18.07 7.77
CA GLY A 347 6.98 -16.72 8.29
C GLY A 347 6.65 -16.61 9.78
N LYS A 348 6.43 -17.72 10.50
CA LYS A 348 6.04 -17.68 11.92
C LYS A 348 7.15 -17.14 12.81
N THR A 349 8.39 -17.56 12.57
CA THR A 349 9.57 -17.04 13.26
C THR A 349 10.63 -16.59 12.26
N TRP A 350 11.44 -15.63 12.67
CA TRP A 350 12.44 -15.02 11.82
C TRP A 350 13.80 -14.99 12.53
N ILE A 351 14.85 -15.25 11.76
CA ILE A 351 16.24 -15.15 12.19
C ILE A 351 16.81 -13.89 11.50
N ASN A 352 17.38 -12.97 12.29
CA ASN A 352 18.17 -11.89 11.73
C ASN A 352 19.44 -12.49 11.11
N ALA A 353 19.51 -12.48 9.78
CA ALA A 353 20.66 -13.02 9.04
C ALA A 353 21.72 -11.94 8.72
N GLY A 354 21.63 -10.78 9.39
CA GLY A 354 22.56 -9.68 9.20
C GLY A 354 22.24 -8.86 7.95
N LYS A 355 23.19 -8.72 7.07
CA LYS A 355 23.07 -7.92 5.83
C LYS A 355 23.64 -8.70 4.65
N THR A 356 22.98 -8.59 3.52
CA THR A 356 23.47 -9.11 2.24
C THR A 356 24.36 -8.08 1.53
N ASP A 357 25.18 -8.51 0.58
CA ASP A 357 26.10 -7.64 -0.18
C ASP A 357 25.43 -6.74 -1.22
N LEU A 358 24.11 -6.65 -1.20
CA LEU A 358 23.34 -5.72 -2.04
C LEU A 358 23.32 -4.34 -1.38
N TYR A 359 23.97 -3.36 -2.02
CA TYR A 359 24.00 -1.97 -1.56
C TYR A 359 22.84 -1.19 -2.14
N ALA A 360 22.18 -0.38 -1.32
CA ALA A 360 21.08 0.48 -1.76
C ALA A 360 20.93 1.71 -0.85
N PRO A 361 20.36 2.81 -1.34
CA PRO A 361 20.02 3.98 -0.53
C PRO A 361 18.77 3.69 0.33
N LYS A 362 18.32 4.71 1.05
CA LYS A 362 17.02 4.67 1.76
C LYS A 362 15.88 4.72 0.75
N CYS A 363 15.57 3.57 0.14
CA CYS A 363 14.51 3.38 -0.82
C CYS A 363 13.89 1.98 -0.69
N GLN A 364 12.62 1.84 -1.05
CA GLN A 364 11.97 0.54 -1.24
C GLN A 364 12.71 -0.25 -2.33
N LYS A 365 12.65 -1.57 -2.25
CA LYS A 365 13.17 -2.52 -3.23
C LYS A 365 12.09 -3.52 -3.57
N SER A 366 12.10 -4.03 -4.79
CA SER A 366 11.28 -5.18 -5.15
C SER A 366 12.15 -6.42 -5.32
N VAL A 367 11.63 -7.56 -4.91
CA VAL A 367 12.33 -8.84 -5.04
C VAL A 367 11.36 -9.94 -5.43
N ILE A 368 11.77 -10.75 -6.42
CA ILE A 368 11.05 -11.97 -6.84
C ILE A 368 12.03 -13.14 -6.95
N SER A 369 11.52 -14.37 -6.90
CA SER A 369 12.30 -15.58 -7.15
C SER A 369 11.69 -16.43 -8.27
N ILE A 370 12.56 -17.03 -9.09
CA ILE A 370 12.20 -17.98 -10.15
C ILE A 370 13.15 -19.17 -10.02
N GLY A 371 12.64 -20.29 -9.52
CA GLY A 371 13.48 -21.41 -9.12
C GLY A 371 14.49 -20.98 -8.06
N ASP A 372 15.77 -21.26 -8.28
CA ASP A 372 16.86 -20.84 -7.37
C ASP A 372 17.34 -19.40 -7.60
N TYR A 373 16.88 -18.74 -8.66
CA TYR A 373 17.29 -17.37 -8.98
C TYR A 373 16.44 -16.36 -8.21
N VAL A 374 17.11 -15.27 -7.80
CA VAL A 374 16.49 -14.12 -7.13
C VAL A 374 16.81 -12.87 -7.93
N PHE A 375 15.79 -12.09 -8.24
CA PHE A 375 15.89 -10.81 -8.96
C PHE A 375 15.48 -9.70 -8.01
N CYS A 376 16.31 -8.70 -7.84
CA CYS A 376 16.05 -7.54 -6.98
C CYS A 376 16.19 -6.25 -7.76
N SER A 377 15.15 -5.44 -7.84
CA SER A 377 15.24 -4.09 -8.39
C SER A 377 15.44 -3.06 -7.28
N HIS A 378 16.40 -2.16 -7.47
CA HIS A 378 16.75 -1.13 -6.49
C HIS A 378 17.56 0.00 -7.14
N PRO A 379 17.59 1.21 -6.54
CA PRO A 379 18.60 2.19 -6.89
C PRO A 379 19.98 1.69 -6.48
N ASN A 380 20.98 1.81 -7.35
CA ASN A 380 22.37 1.41 -7.09
C ASN A 380 23.29 2.63 -6.97
N ASP A 381 22.88 3.62 -6.19
CA ASP A 381 23.64 4.82 -5.89
C ASP A 381 23.39 5.26 -4.44
N LYS A 382 24.07 6.29 -3.96
CA LYS A 382 23.83 6.90 -2.64
C LYS A 382 22.47 7.61 -2.56
N THR A 383 21.91 7.97 -3.70
CA THR A 383 20.62 8.62 -3.90
C THR A 383 19.65 7.70 -4.65
N ARG A 384 18.43 8.16 -4.90
CA ARG A 384 17.44 7.46 -5.72
C ARG A 384 17.74 7.64 -7.20
N SER A 385 18.82 7.00 -7.65
CA SER A 385 19.31 7.05 -9.03
C SER A 385 20.00 5.76 -9.41
N ASN A 386 20.30 5.60 -10.69
CA ASN A 386 20.96 4.41 -11.23
C ASN A 386 20.21 3.12 -10.87
N GLY A 387 18.99 2.98 -11.40
CA GLY A 387 18.14 1.81 -11.20
C GLY A 387 18.70 0.57 -11.87
N VAL A 388 18.75 -0.53 -11.13
CA VAL A 388 19.26 -1.81 -11.60
C VAL A 388 18.35 -2.97 -11.23
N ILE A 389 18.48 -4.08 -11.96
CA ILE A 389 18.07 -5.41 -11.53
C ILE A 389 19.32 -6.20 -11.19
N THR A 390 19.51 -6.51 -9.92
CA THR A 390 20.57 -7.38 -9.45
C THR A 390 20.07 -8.81 -9.36
N VAL A 391 20.83 -9.77 -9.92
CA VAL A 391 20.50 -11.19 -9.91
C VAL A 391 21.39 -11.94 -8.95
N GLY A 392 20.80 -12.86 -8.22
CA GLY A 392 21.49 -13.76 -7.31
C GLY A 392 20.89 -15.15 -7.29
N LYS A 393 21.49 -16.01 -6.51
CA LYS A 393 20.98 -17.37 -6.23
C LYS A 393 20.91 -17.61 -4.74
N PHE A 394 19.90 -18.35 -4.32
CA PHE A 394 19.87 -18.88 -2.96
C PHE A 394 21.10 -19.78 -2.73
N TYR A 395 21.79 -19.57 -1.62
CA TYR A 395 22.85 -20.47 -1.21
C TYR A 395 22.53 -21.16 0.12
N LYS A 396 23.12 -22.32 0.31
CA LYS A 396 22.92 -23.14 1.53
C LYS A 396 24.18 -23.19 2.37
N ALA A 397 24.00 -23.14 3.69
CA ALA A 397 25.01 -23.46 4.67
C ALA A 397 24.42 -24.49 5.64
N LYS A 398 25.18 -25.54 5.94
CA LYS A 398 24.73 -26.66 6.80
C LYS A 398 23.36 -27.23 6.38
N GLY A 399 23.13 -27.36 5.05
CA GLY A 399 21.94 -27.93 4.46
C GLY A 399 20.69 -27.02 4.41
N LYS A 400 20.74 -25.81 4.98
CA LYS A 400 19.62 -24.85 4.98
C LYS A 400 19.96 -23.63 4.15
N VAL A 401 18.95 -22.98 3.56
CA VAL A 401 19.13 -21.67 2.89
C VAL A 401 19.69 -20.69 3.89
N ALA A 402 20.79 -20.03 3.53
CA ALA A 402 21.52 -19.12 4.41
C ALA A 402 21.59 -17.69 3.87
N GLY A 403 21.17 -17.46 2.64
CA GLY A 403 21.16 -16.14 2.03
C GLY A 403 21.09 -16.19 0.51
N ILE A 404 21.48 -15.08 -0.10
CA ILE A 404 21.52 -14.89 -1.55
C ILE A 404 22.94 -14.45 -1.94
N ASN A 405 23.55 -15.17 -2.88
CA ASN A 405 24.78 -14.76 -3.57
C ASN A 405 24.42 -13.94 -4.79
N TRP A 406 24.70 -12.64 -4.75
CA TRP A 406 24.50 -11.72 -5.86
C TRP A 406 25.69 -11.77 -6.82
N TYR A 407 25.47 -11.80 -8.14
CA TYR A 407 26.58 -11.99 -9.11
C TYR A 407 26.41 -11.25 -10.44
N SER A 408 25.22 -10.77 -10.77
CA SER A 408 24.94 -10.05 -12.03
C SER A 408 24.12 -8.81 -11.75
N GLU A 409 24.31 -7.78 -12.56
CA GLU A 409 23.58 -6.52 -12.48
C GLU A 409 23.28 -6.00 -13.88
N THR A 410 22.03 -5.63 -14.13
CA THR A 410 21.57 -5.04 -15.38
C THR A 410 20.99 -3.66 -15.11
N GLU A 411 21.48 -2.65 -15.83
CA GLU A 411 20.95 -1.30 -15.76
C GLU A 411 19.52 -1.22 -16.27
N VAL A 412 18.64 -0.60 -15.49
CA VAL A 412 17.24 -0.29 -15.86
C VAL A 412 17.13 1.15 -16.31
N ASN A 413 17.65 2.09 -15.49
CA ASN A 413 17.60 3.52 -15.75
C ASN A 413 18.78 4.26 -15.09
N LYS A 414 19.54 5.02 -15.88
CA LYS A 414 20.69 5.82 -15.37
C LYS A 414 20.30 6.98 -14.49
N GLY A 415 19.14 7.58 -14.77
CA GLY A 415 18.65 8.77 -14.09
C GLY A 415 17.98 8.46 -12.74
N PHE A 416 16.97 9.27 -12.41
CA PHE A 416 16.16 9.04 -11.23
C PHE A 416 15.52 7.65 -11.26
N PHE A 417 15.65 6.93 -10.17
CA PHE A 417 15.02 5.64 -9.97
C PHE A 417 14.68 5.50 -8.49
N ALA A 418 13.40 5.29 -8.18
CA ALA A 418 12.97 5.19 -6.79
C ALA A 418 12.24 3.87 -6.52
N TYR A 419 10.95 3.93 -6.20
CA TYR A 419 10.18 2.72 -5.94
C TYR A 419 9.97 1.92 -7.22
N SER A 420 10.02 0.61 -7.09
CA SER A 420 9.84 -0.30 -8.22
C SER A 420 9.14 -1.58 -7.80
N CYS A 421 8.56 -2.28 -8.76
CA CYS A 421 7.92 -3.57 -8.53
C CYS A 421 8.21 -4.52 -9.70
N LEU A 422 8.78 -5.67 -9.38
CA LEU A 422 9.05 -6.76 -10.30
C LEU A 422 7.90 -7.77 -10.29
N THR A 423 7.62 -8.36 -11.45
CA THR A 423 6.75 -9.53 -11.56
C THR A 423 7.22 -10.48 -12.64
N ARG A 424 6.93 -11.77 -12.51
CA ARG A 424 7.09 -12.74 -13.59
C ARG A 424 5.92 -12.58 -14.57
N ILE A 425 6.21 -12.37 -15.86
CA ILE A 425 5.20 -12.25 -16.91
C ILE A 425 4.83 -13.64 -17.44
N ASP A 426 5.84 -14.42 -17.80
CA ASP A 426 5.72 -15.79 -18.34
C ASP A 426 6.98 -16.59 -17.98
N ASP A 427 7.21 -17.72 -18.64
CA ASP A 427 8.36 -18.58 -18.35
C ASP A 427 9.69 -17.99 -18.84
N GLU A 428 9.64 -17.03 -19.76
CA GLU A 428 10.81 -16.42 -20.38
C GLU A 428 11.04 -14.96 -19.92
N HIS A 429 10.03 -14.28 -19.36
CA HIS A 429 10.10 -12.84 -19.11
C HIS A 429 9.72 -12.44 -17.69
N ILE A 430 10.40 -11.39 -17.23
CA ILE A 430 9.98 -10.58 -16.08
C ILE A 430 9.66 -9.16 -16.54
N GLY A 431 8.75 -8.50 -15.81
CA GLY A 431 8.41 -7.09 -15.96
C GLY A 431 8.82 -6.29 -14.74
N ILE A 432 9.20 -5.05 -14.96
CA ILE A 432 9.45 -4.07 -13.92
C ILE A 432 8.60 -2.83 -14.16
N LEU A 433 7.92 -2.39 -13.11
CA LEU A 433 7.24 -1.10 -13.03
C LEU A 433 8.04 -0.21 -12.08
N TYR A 434 8.39 1.04 -12.45
CA TYR A 434 9.29 1.85 -11.64
C TYR A 434 9.07 3.36 -11.81
N GLU A 435 9.40 4.12 -10.76
CA GLU A 435 9.45 5.57 -10.77
C GLU A 435 10.72 6.03 -11.50
N SER A 436 10.58 6.73 -12.65
CA SER A 436 11.70 7.21 -13.47
C SER A 436 11.96 8.71 -13.34
N GLU A 437 11.00 9.46 -12.78
CA GLU A 437 11.11 10.88 -12.45
C GLU A 437 10.36 11.16 -11.15
N PRO A 438 10.76 12.14 -10.35
CA PRO A 438 10.09 12.45 -9.10
C PRO A 438 8.62 12.76 -9.32
N SER A 439 7.75 11.85 -8.87
CA SER A 439 6.29 11.97 -8.88
C SER A 439 5.62 12.16 -10.26
N SER A 440 6.35 11.95 -11.37
CA SER A 440 5.84 12.27 -12.71
C SER A 440 5.63 11.05 -13.60
N PHE A 441 6.64 10.18 -13.73
CA PHE A 441 6.58 9.06 -14.67
C PHE A 441 6.76 7.73 -14.01
N ILE A 442 5.84 6.83 -14.34
CA ILE A 442 5.93 5.40 -14.01
C ILE A 442 6.11 4.64 -15.30
N LEU A 443 7.26 4.01 -15.45
CA LEU A 443 7.62 3.26 -16.65
C LEU A 443 7.52 1.77 -16.41
N PHE A 444 7.18 1.04 -17.47
CA PHE A 444 7.23 -0.40 -17.55
C PHE A 444 8.28 -0.85 -18.54
N LYS A 445 9.03 -1.89 -18.19
CA LYS A 445 10.03 -2.53 -19.07
C LYS A 445 9.98 -4.04 -18.89
N LYS A 446 10.15 -4.76 -20.01
CA LYS A 446 10.16 -6.22 -20.04
C LYS A 446 11.58 -6.73 -20.34
N TYR A 447 12.01 -7.76 -19.62
CA TYR A 447 13.32 -8.40 -19.79
C TYR A 447 13.17 -9.90 -20.02
N LYS A 448 13.99 -10.47 -20.91
CA LYS A 448 14.14 -11.91 -20.99
C LYS A 448 14.98 -12.39 -19.79
N ILE A 449 14.49 -13.40 -19.10
CA ILE A 449 15.16 -13.98 -17.92
C ILE A 449 16.57 -14.43 -18.26
N LYS A 450 16.74 -15.08 -19.42
CA LYS A 450 18.05 -15.59 -19.90
C LYS A 450 19.10 -14.49 -20.11
N ASP A 451 18.68 -13.26 -20.41
CA ASP A 451 19.60 -12.13 -20.66
C ASP A 451 20.04 -11.45 -19.35
N LEU A 452 19.39 -11.78 -18.23
CA LEU A 452 19.71 -11.26 -16.90
C LEU A 452 20.62 -12.21 -16.09
N ILE A 453 20.50 -13.53 -16.33
CA ILE A 453 21.24 -14.61 -15.64
C ILE A 453 22.67 -14.78 -16.24
#